data_a99455f1c2a85703749231a005a2c5d7
#
_entry.id   a99455f1c2a85703749231a005a2c5d7
#
_cell.length_a   1.000
_cell.length_b   1.000
_cell.length_c   1.000
_cell.angle_alpha   90.00
_cell.angle_beta   90.00
_cell.angle_gamma   90.00
#
_symmetry.space_group_name_H-M   'P 1'
#
loop_
_entity.id
_entity.type
_entity.pdbx_description
1 polymer ?
#
loop_
_entity_poly.entity_id
_entity_poly.type
_entity_poly.pdbx_seq_one_letter_code
_entity_poly.pdbx_strand_id
1 'polypeptide(L)'
;MRTLIKHLLAATEPSEAVTVKGWVRTRRDAKGFSFLELNDGSCLANVQVVVDAGTPGADHLPHLTTGASTMVAGKPGGTPAAGQKWELRATRVELIGGADATYPLQKKGHTPEFLRTIAHLRPRSNLFGALFRVRSRLAFAVH
;
A
#
# COMPACT_ATOMS: atom_id res chain seq x y z
N MET A 1 13.16 -11.86 2.78
CA MET A 1 11.80 -12.45 2.98
C MET A 1 10.78 -11.30 2.94
N ARG A 2 9.58 -11.48 2.35
CA ARG A 2 8.53 -10.44 2.31
C ARG A 2 7.81 -10.35 3.66
N THR A 3 7.66 -9.14 4.20
CA THR A 3 6.82 -8.86 5.37
C THR A 3 5.45 -8.37 4.92
N LEU A 4 4.36 -8.93 5.48
CA LEU A 4 3.01 -8.44 5.20
C LEU A 4 2.75 -7.15 5.97
N ILE A 5 2.05 -6.20 5.33
CA ILE A 5 1.74 -4.89 5.94
C ILE A 5 0.98 -5.05 7.25
N LYS A 6 0.05 -6.00 7.36
CA LYS A 6 -0.66 -6.28 8.62
C LYS A 6 0.28 -6.64 9.78
N HIS A 7 1.36 -7.39 9.52
CA HIS A 7 2.34 -7.77 10.53
C HIS A 7 3.23 -6.59 10.92
N LEU A 8 3.65 -5.79 9.91
CA LEU A 8 4.40 -4.57 10.16
C LEU A 8 3.63 -3.58 11.05
N LEU A 9 2.34 -3.34 10.73
CA LEU A 9 1.50 -2.41 11.49
C LEU A 9 1.13 -2.91 12.88
N ALA A 10 1.10 -4.23 13.09
CA ALA A 10 0.83 -4.86 14.38
C ALA A 10 2.08 -5.03 15.26
N ALA A 11 3.27 -4.77 14.74
CA ALA A 11 4.52 -4.91 15.48
C ALA A 11 4.55 -4.00 16.73
N THR A 12 5.08 -4.50 17.82
CA THR A 12 5.28 -3.73 19.06
C THR A 12 6.59 -2.96 19.04
N GLU A 13 7.60 -3.52 18.40
CA GLU A 13 8.94 -2.97 18.26
C GLU A 13 9.34 -2.84 16.79
N PRO A 14 10.19 -1.86 16.44
CA PRO A 14 10.68 -1.69 15.09
C PRO A 14 11.62 -2.84 14.71
N SER A 15 11.41 -3.44 13.56
CA SER A 15 12.36 -4.39 12.95
C SER A 15 13.57 -3.64 12.40
N GLU A 16 14.75 -4.29 12.33
CA GLU A 16 15.95 -3.66 11.74
C GLU A 16 15.76 -3.30 10.27
N ALA A 17 15.20 -4.22 9.49
CA ALA A 17 14.86 -4.00 8.09
C ALA A 17 13.73 -4.92 7.67
N VAL A 18 12.85 -4.42 6.81
CA VAL A 18 11.74 -5.17 6.23
C VAL A 18 11.66 -4.95 4.72
N THR A 19 11.08 -5.93 4.02
CA THR A 19 10.72 -5.78 2.61
C THR A 19 9.21 -5.95 2.48
N VAL A 20 8.54 -4.92 1.97
CA VAL A 20 7.12 -4.95 1.65
C VAL A 20 6.92 -4.93 0.13
N LYS A 21 5.85 -5.59 -0.34
CA LYS A 21 5.42 -5.54 -1.74
C LYS A 21 3.94 -5.22 -1.75
N GLY A 22 3.53 -4.27 -2.58
CA GLY A 22 2.14 -3.85 -2.61
C GLY A 22 1.82 -2.94 -3.78
N TRP A 23 0.59 -2.44 -3.78
CA TRP A 23 0.11 -1.47 -4.74
C TRP A 23 0.12 -0.08 -4.13
N VAL A 24 0.52 0.90 -4.92
CA VAL A 24 0.46 2.32 -4.57
C VAL A 24 -1.01 2.74 -4.53
N ARG A 25 -1.44 3.26 -3.39
CA ARG A 25 -2.77 3.86 -3.18
C ARG A 25 -2.73 5.34 -3.49
N THR A 26 -1.71 6.03 -2.97
CA THR A 26 -1.46 7.45 -3.23
C THR A 26 0.04 7.72 -3.24
N ARG A 27 0.43 8.78 -3.97
CA ARG A 27 1.75 9.39 -3.91
C ARG A 27 1.61 10.88 -3.65
N ARG A 28 2.49 11.42 -2.83
CA ARG A 28 2.66 12.86 -2.61
C ARG A 28 4.14 13.19 -2.65
N ASP A 29 4.51 14.13 -3.48
CA ASP A 29 5.88 14.61 -3.57
C ASP A 29 6.06 15.86 -2.69
N ALA A 30 7.19 15.96 -2.00
CA ALA A 30 7.63 17.07 -1.19
C ALA A 30 9.07 17.45 -1.58
N LYS A 31 9.57 18.55 -1.03
CA LYS A 31 10.93 18.99 -1.33
C LYS A 31 11.96 18.01 -0.73
N GLY A 32 12.62 17.23 -1.62
CA GLY A 32 13.67 16.29 -1.23
C GLY A 32 13.21 14.87 -0.87
N PHE A 33 11.91 14.60 -0.78
CA PHE A 33 11.38 13.27 -0.50
C PHE A 33 9.96 13.08 -1.04
N SER A 34 9.53 11.83 -1.16
CA SER A 34 8.19 11.46 -1.58
C SER A 34 7.53 10.54 -0.57
N PHE A 35 6.23 10.67 -0.39
CA PHE A 35 5.41 9.76 0.38
C PHE A 35 4.64 8.83 -0.54
N LEU A 36 4.70 7.53 -0.27
CA LEU A 36 3.87 6.52 -0.91
C LEU A 36 2.99 5.86 0.15
N GLU A 37 1.71 5.71 -0.13
CA GLU A 37 0.83 4.81 0.64
C GLU A 37 0.74 3.48 -0.09
N LEU A 38 1.17 2.39 0.56
CA LEU A 38 1.13 1.04 0.01
C LEU A 38 0.12 0.17 0.73
N ASN A 39 -0.57 -0.67 -0.05
CA ASN A 39 -1.45 -1.72 0.46
C ASN A 39 -1.11 -3.04 -0.24
N ASP A 40 -0.98 -4.12 0.52
CA ASP A 40 -0.69 -5.47 -0.01
C ASP A 40 -1.89 -6.41 0.04
N GLY A 41 -3.05 -5.91 0.44
CA GLY A 41 -4.27 -6.69 0.61
C GLY A 41 -4.34 -7.50 1.90
N SER A 42 -3.31 -7.52 2.73
CA SER A 42 -3.32 -8.27 4.00
C SER A 42 -4.21 -7.65 5.07
N CYS A 43 -4.45 -6.33 4.99
CA CYS A 43 -5.38 -5.59 5.85
C CYS A 43 -5.99 -4.41 5.08
N LEU A 44 -6.93 -3.68 5.69
CA LEU A 44 -7.52 -2.47 5.10
C LEU A 44 -6.62 -1.26 5.22
N ALA A 45 -5.76 -1.23 6.24
CA ALA A 45 -4.82 -0.13 6.46
C ALA A 45 -3.70 -0.13 5.42
N ASN A 46 -3.20 1.05 5.12
CA ASN A 46 -2.02 1.25 4.28
C ASN A 46 -0.78 1.45 5.17
N VAL A 47 0.40 1.20 4.63
CA VAL A 47 1.65 1.66 5.24
C VAL A 47 2.16 2.89 4.49
N GLN A 48 2.54 3.93 5.25
CA GLN A 48 3.23 5.08 4.67
C GLN A 48 4.70 4.74 4.47
N VAL A 49 5.21 5.02 3.28
CA VAL A 49 6.62 4.87 2.91
C VAL A 49 7.17 6.26 2.62
N VAL A 50 8.31 6.57 3.22
CA VAL A 50 9.10 7.79 2.93
C VAL A 50 10.26 7.39 2.05
N VAL A 51 10.37 8.04 0.89
CA VAL A 51 11.45 7.82 -0.08
C VAL A 51 12.23 9.11 -0.25
N ASP A 52 13.45 9.14 0.24
CA ASP A 52 14.36 10.27 0.04
C ASP A 52 14.85 10.31 -1.42
N ALA A 53 15.16 11.50 -1.95
CA ALA A 53 15.57 11.67 -3.35
C ALA A 53 16.83 10.87 -3.73
N GLY A 54 17.71 10.58 -2.78
CA GLY A 54 18.91 9.75 -2.98
C GLY A 54 18.72 8.25 -2.78
N THR A 55 17.49 7.80 -2.52
CA THR A 55 17.21 6.37 -2.32
C THR A 55 17.41 5.58 -3.62
N PRO A 56 18.15 4.45 -3.61
CA PRO A 56 18.25 3.55 -4.75
C PRO A 56 16.87 3.16 -5.30
N GLY A 57 16.63 3.44 -6.60
CA GLY A 57 15.35 3.24 -7.26
C GLY A 57 14.37 4.43 -7.13
N ALA A 58 14.78 5.57 -6.58
CA ALA A 58 13.97 6.79 -6.55
C ALA A 58 13.66 7.34 -7.96
N ASP A 59 14.45 7.01 -8.96
CA ASP A 59 14.19 7.26 -10.37
C ASP A 59 12.89 6.62 -10.89
N HIS A 60 12.42 5.56 -10.24
CA HIS A 60 11.12 4.94 -10.54
C HIS A 60 9.91 5.72 -10.00
N LEU A 61 10.11 6.69 -9.08
CA LEU A 61 9.00 7.45 -8.47
C LEU A 61 8.00 8.03 -9.47
N PRO A 62 8.40 8.62 -10.61
CA PRO A 62 7.45 9.12 -11.60
C PRO A 62 6.46 8.06 -12.11
N HIS A 63 6.87 6.79 -12.14
CA HIS A 63 6.08 5.66 -12.61
C HIS A 63 5.27 4.97 -11.48
N LEU A 64 5.51 5.33 -10.22
CA LEU A 64 4.77 4.81 -9.07
C LEU A 64 3.48 5.61 -8.85
N THR A 65 2.63 5.60 -9.87
CA THR A 65 1.29 6.19 -9.85
C THR A 65 0.29 5.30 -9.10
N THR A 66 -0.90 5.83 -8.81
CA THR A 66 -1.98 5.05 -8.17
C THR A 66 -2.28 3.77 -8.96
N GLY A 67 -2.19 2.63 -8.31
CA GLY A 67 -2.39 1.30 -8.92
C GLY A 67 -1.09 0.60 -9.33
N ALA A 68 0.03 1.30 -9.45
CA ALA A 68 1.32 0.68 -9.71
C ALA A 68 1.72 -0.29 -8.59
N SER A 69 2.44 -1.34 -8.92
CA SER A 69 2.97 -2.30 -7.97
C SER A 69 4.46 -2.09 -7.74
N THR A 70 4.87 -2.16 -6.48
CA THR A 70 6.25 -1.88 -6.08
C THR A 70 6.72 -2.82 -4.97
N MET A 71 8.03 -3.00 -4.92
CA MET A 71 8.75 -3.55 -3.78
C MET A 71 9.53 -2.42 -3.09
N VAL A 72 9.43 -2.36 -1.79
CA VAL A 72 10.19 -1.42 -0.97
C VAL A 72 10.91 -2.18 0.13
N ALA A 73 12.22 -2.05 0.19
CA ALA A 73 13.01 -2.40 1.36
C ALA A 73 13.25 -1.15 2.20
N GLY A 74 13.17 -1.26 3.51
CA GLY A 74 13.34 -0.11 4.39
C GLY A 74 13.35 -0.47 5.86
N LYS A 75 13.54 0.56 6.68
CA LYS A 75 13.51 0.45 8.15
C LYS A 75 12.21 1.05 8.67
N PRO A 76 11.43 0.29 9.48
CA PRO A 76 10.29 0.85 10.19
C PRO A 76 10.75 1.89 11.21
N GLY A 77 10.08 3.02 11.25
CA GLY A 77 10.28 4.08 12.23
C GLY A 77 8.95 4.53 12.80
N GLY A 78 8.96 5.05 14.02
CA GLY A 78 7.78 5.68 14.60
C GLY A 78 7.39 6.92 13.81
N THR A 79 6.11 7.05 13.49
CA THR A 79 5.61 8.25 12.80
C THR A 79 5.12 9.29 13.80
N PRO A 80 5.42 10.60 13.56
CA PRO A 80 4.81 11.67 14.34
C PRO A 80 3.33 11.91 13.98
N ALA A 81 2.84 11.29 12.89
CA ALA A 81 1.47 11.48 12.42
C ALA A 81 0.47 10.70 13.31
N ALA A 82 -0.61 11.37 13.73
CA ALA A 82 -1.69 10.74 14.47
C ALA A 82 -2.35 9.63 13.63
N GLY A 83 -2.56 8.46 14.25
CA GLY A 83 -3.29 7.34 13.65
C GLY A 83 -2.45 6.26 12.96
N GLN A 84 -1.15 6.48 12.78
CA GLN A 84 -0.21 5.44 12.34
C GLN A 84 0.88 5.22 13.37
N LYS A 85 1.19 3.96 13.68
CA LYS A 85 2.27 3.63 14.60
C LYS A 85 3.62 3.59 13.90
N TRP A 86 3.65 3.09 12.68
CA TRP A 86 4.85 2.85 11.89
C TRP A 86 4.77 3.50 10.51
N GLU A 87 5.85 4.14 10.10
CA GLU A 87 6.16 4.46 8.72
C GLU A 87 7.41 3.68 8.27
N LEU A 88 7.54 3.43 6.99
CA LEU A 88 8.67 2.73 6.41
C LEU A 88 9.59 3.72 5.71
N ARG A 89 10.79 3.95 6.25
CA ARG A 89 11.81 4.74 5.56
C ARG A 89 12.52 3.85 4.55
N ALA A 90 12.34 4.13 3.27
CA ALA A 90 12.87 3.32 2.19
C ALA A 90 14.40 3.39 2.13
N THR A 91 15.03 2.23 1.98
CA THR A 91 16.45 2.08 1.63
C THR A 91 16.64 1.65 0.19
N ARG A 92 15.58 1.09 -0.43
CA ARG A 92 15.52 0.70 -1.84
C ARG A 92 14.07 0.65 -2.29
N VAL A 93 13.82 1.12 -3.51
CA VAL A 93 12.53 1.03 -4.19
C VAL A 93 12.71 0.33 -5.53
N GLU A 94 11.75 -0.52 -5.90
CA GLU A 94 11.76 -1.25 -7.17
C GLU A 94 10.36 -1.21 -7.78
N LEU A 95 10.24 -0.81 -9.03
CA LEU A 95 8.99 -0.88 -9.79
C LEU A 95 8.79 -2.32 -10.27
N ILE A 96 7.68 -2.96 -9.86
CA ILE A 96 7.30 -4.29 -10.34
C ILE A 96 6.41 -4.18 -11.57
N GLY A 97 5.45 -3.24 -11.54
CA GLY A 97 4.56 -3.00 -12.67
C GLY A 97 3.93 -1.62 -12.57
N GLY A 98 3.91 -0.91 -13.68
CA GLY A 98 3.31 0.41 -13.80
C GLY A 98 1.78 0.34 -13.83
N ALA A 99 1.15 1.51 -13.63
CA ALA A 99 -0.26 1.73 -13.92
C ALA A 99 -0.37 3.00 -14.76
N ASP A 100 -1.21 2.95 -15.77
CA ASP A 100 -1.48 4.08 -16.64
C ASP A 100 -2.58 5.01 -16.07
N ALA A 101 -2.83 6.11 -16.77
CA ALA A 101 -3.84 7.09 -16.37
C ALA A 101 -5.30 6.56 -16.42
N THR A 102 -5.53 5.41 -17.06
CA THR A 102 -6.85 4.78 -17.18
C THR A 102 -7.17 3.88 -15.98
N TYR A 103 -6.21 3.65 -15.06
CA TYR A 103 -6.45 2.85 -13.87
C TYR A 103 -7.64 3.40 -13.08
N PRO A 104 -8.72 2.61 -12.90
CA PRO A 104 -10.01 3.17 -12.49
C PRO A 104 -10.12 3.52 -11.01
N LEU A 105 -9.32 2.88 -10.14
CA LEU A 105 -9.37 3.12 -8.70
C LEU A 105 -8.46 4.29 -8.28
N GLN A 106 -8.78 5.49 -8.77
CA GLN A 106 -8.09 6.72 -8.41
C GLN A 106 -8.45 7.18 -6.99
N LYS A 107 -7.74 8.20 -6.47
CA LYS A 107 -7.97 8.82 -5.15
C LYS A 107 -9.28 9.61 -5.13
N LYS A 108 -10.41 8.91 -5.18
CA LYS A 108 -11.77 9.48 -5.07
C LYS A 108 -12.73 8.43 -4.54
N GLY A 109 -13.90 8.85 -4.09
CA GLY A 109 -14.99 7.94 -3.76
C GLY A 109 -15.49 7.20 -4.99
N HIS A 110 -15.80 5.92 -4.85
CA HIS A 110 -16.36 5.08 -5.92
C HIS A 110 -17.68 4.49 -5.43
N THR A 111 -18.72 4.59 -6.26
CA THR A 111 -20.02 3.99 -5.92
C THR A 111 -19.99 2.48 -6.04
N PRO A 112 -20.84 1.75 -5.30
CA PRO A 112 -20.96 0.29 -5.44
C PRO A 112 -21.28 -0.14 -6.87
N GLU A 113 -22.11 0.63 -7.59
CA GLU A 113 -22.48 0.39 -8.99
C GLU A 113 -21.25 0.42 -9.87
N PHE A 114 -20.45 1.46 -9.78
CA PHE A 114 -19.18 1.58 -10.52
C PHE A 114 -18.22 0.42 -10.18
N LEU A 115 -18.07 0.09 -8.88
CA LEU A 115 -17.19 -1.00 -8.47
C LEU A 115 -17.63 -2.37 -9.00
N ARG A 116 -18.91 -2.56 -9.29
CA ARG A 116 -19.41 -3.78 -9.94
C ARG A 116 -18.99 -3.89 -11.40
N THR A 117 -18.81 -2.78 -12.11
CA THR A 117 -18.33 -2.80 -13.51
C THR A 117 -16.86 -3.20 -13.62
N ILE A 118 -16.07 -3.05 -12.56
CA ILE A 118 -14.65 -3.41 -12.49
C ILE A 118 -14.42 -4.59 -11.53
N ALA A 119 -15.12 -5.69 -11.75
CA ALA A 119 -15.17 -6.85 -10.85
C ALA A 119 -13.80 -7.37 -10.41
N HIS A 120 -12.81 -7.38 -11.30
CA HIS A 120 -11.43 -7.82 -11.05
C HIS A 120 -10.62 -6.88 -10.14
N LEU A 121 -10.97 -5.59 -10.06
CA LEU A 121 -10.28 -4.59 -9.23
C LEU A 121 -11.05 -4.24 -7.94
N ARG A 122 -12.36 -4.45 -7.89
CA ARG A 122 -13.19 -4.06 -6.74
C ARG A 122 -12.71 -4.59 -5.38
N PRO A 123 -12.04 -5.77 -5.27
CA PRO A 123 -11.49 -6.23 -3.98
C PRO A 123 -10.43 -5.28 -3.40
N ARG A 124 -9.80 -4.45 -4.22
CA ARG A 124 -8.83 -3.43 -3.79
C ARG A 124 -9.50 -2.19 -3.20
N SER A 125 -10.82 -2.00 -3.36
CA SER A 125 -11.56 -0.94 -2.67
C SER A 125 -11.80 -1.31 -1.20
N ASN A 126 -11.90 -0.32 -0.33
CA ASN A 126 -12.15 -0.57 1.10
C ASN A 126 -13.50 -1.28 1.32
N LEU A 127 -14.54 -0.87 0.58
CA LEU A 127 -15.88 -1.44 0.69
C LEU A 127 -15.88 -2.94 0.36
N PHE A 128 -15.48 -3.31 -0.85
CA PHE A 128 -15.50 -4.72 -1.26
C PHE A 128 -14.37 -5.52 -0.61
N GLY A 129 -13.25 -4.89 -0.28
CA GLY A 129 -12.20 -5.53 0.51
C GLY A 129 -12.68 -5.95 1.90
N ALA A 130 -13.47 -5.12 2.59
CA ALA A 130 -14.11 -5.46 3.86
C ALA A 130 -15.18 -6.55 3.67
N LEU A 131 -16.09 -6.35 2.69
CA LEU A 131 -17.18 -7.29 2.40
C LEU A 131 -16.65 -8.71 2.14
N PHE A 132 -15.64 -8.86 1.29
CA PHE A 132 -15.09 -10.17 0.96
C PHE A 132 -14.35 -10.83 2.13
N ARG A 133 -13.72 -10.05 3.02
CA ARG A 133 -13.13 -10.59 4.26
C ARG A 133 -14.21 -11.15 5.19
N VAL A 134 -15.29 -10.40 5.41
CA VAL A 134 -16.43 -10.87 6.22
C VAL A 134 -17.02 -12.13 5.61
N ARG A 135 -17.31 -12.11 4.30
CA ARG A 135 -17.85 -13.27 3.59
C ARG A 135 -16.95 -14.52 3.73
N SER A 136 -15.65 -14.35 3.53
CA SER A 136 -14.68 -15.45 3.66
C SER A 136 -14.65 -16.04 5.07
N ARG A 137 -14.71 -15.17 6.11
CA ARG A 137 -14.74 -15.62 7.51
C ARG A 137 -16.03 -16.34 7.87
N LEU A 138 -17.17 -15.84 7.40
CA LEU A 138 -18.46 -16.50 7.61
C LEU A 138 -18.52 -17.87 6.92
N ALA A 139 -18.08 -17.93 5.66
CA ALA A 139 -18.04 -19.20 4.93
C ALA A 139 -17.16 -20.22 5.65
N PHE A 140 -16.01 -19.83 6.17
CA PHE A 140 -15.13 -20.71 6.92
C PHE A 140 -15.71 -21.14 8.27
N ALA A 141 -16.46 -20.24 8.94
CA ALA A 141 -17.08 -20.55 10.23
C ALA A 141 -18.29 -21.52 10.12
N VAL A 142 -18.91 -21.63 8.94
CA VAL A 142 -20.02 -22.58 8.68
C VAL A 142 -19.50 -23.99 8.34
N HIS A 143 -18.27 -24.09 7.84
CA HIS A 143 -17.60 -25.37 7.59
C HIS A 143 -17.01 -25.98 8.86
#